data_a15b3bfdf441c2805dfe8c5a99374308
#
_entry.id   a15b3bfdf441c2805dfe8c5a99374308
#
_cell.length_a   1.000
_cell.length_b   1.000
_cell.length_c   1.000
_cell.angle_alpha   90.00
_cell.angle_beta   90.00
_cell.angle_gamma   90.00
#
_symmetry.space_group_name_H-M   'P 1'
#
loop_
_entity.id
_entity.type
_entity.pdbx_description
1 polymer ?
#
loop_
_entity_poly.entity_id
_entity_poly.type
_entity_poly.pdbx_seq_one_letter_code
_entity_poly.pdbx_strand_id
1 'polypeptide(L)'
;MSLWPDNDLTTRLGIRYPIIQAPMAGASTPALAIAVSTAGGLGSLGLAMHTQEALRNDCATVSAAGAPYNANFFVHSEPVDDPARAADARSLLAPYYRELGLGEVPDVVTATPSFNDTHLQAVLDLRPPVVSFHFGLPNADAFKAIKAAGLYTLSSATNVAEARELEARGVDAVIAQGFEAGGHRGTFSEPYERGHVGTLALVPQVVDAVSIPVIAAGGIGDGRGIAAALALGASAVQLGTAVLTCPESAAHPLYRRALNEARDDQTRITHAFSGRPARGLENRYLREMAGHEAHYPDFPILNTLTGPLRKASAIGNNTDFLSLWSGQSAVMSRNLPACELIQLLVKETESVLERLATAR
;
A
#
# COMPACT_ATOMS: atom_id res chain seq x y z
N MET A 1 17.98 -22.57 17.96
CA MET A 1 16.57 -22.12 18.01
C MET A 1 16.41 -21.00 16.98
N SER A 2 15.27 -20.94 16.29
CA SER A 2 14.99 -19.82 15.39
C SER A 2 14.95 -18.53 16.21
N LEU A 3 15.56 -17.45 15.70
CA LEU A 3 15.46 -16.12 16.30
C LEU A 3 14.13 -15.44 15.97
N TRP A 4 13.44 -15.96 14.96
CA TRP A 4 12.13 -15.45 14.55
C TRP A 4 11.04 -15.98 15.49
N PRO A 5 10.07 -15.12 15.86
CA PRO A 5 8.95 -15.57 16.67
C PRO A 5 8.18 -16.66 15.93
N ASP A 6 7.93 -17.76 16.61
CA ASP A 6 7.00 -18.77 16.14
C ASP A 6 5.58 -18.20 16.32
N ASN A 7 4.88 -17.99 15.21
CA ASN A 7 3.52 -17.45 15.25
C ASN A 7 2.61 -18.11 14.20
N ASP A 8 1.35 -18.21 14.53
CA ASP A 8 0.32 -18.82 13.66
C ASP A 8 0.17 -18.11 12.33
N LEU A 9 0.49 -16.81 12.26
CA LEU A 9 0.35 -16.02 11.03
C LEU A 9 1.26 -16.55 9.92
N THR A 10 2.55 -16.81 10.20
CA THR A 10 3.47 -17.34 9.19
C THR A 10 3.04 -18.69 8.66
N THR A 11 2.55 -19.57 9.55
CA THR A 11 2.00 -20.87 9.17
C THR A 11 0.77 -20.72 8.30
N ARG A 12 -0.17 -19.84 8.67
CA ARG A 12 -1.40 -19.57 7.91
C ARG A 12 -1.13 -18.96 6.53
N LEU A 13 -0.12 -18.10 6.44
CA LEU A 13 0.27 -17.46 5.19
C LEU A 13 1.16 -18.35 4.30
N GLY A 14 1.68 -19.46 4.84
CA GLY A 14 2.61 -20.34 4.13
C GLY A 14 3.97 -19.70 3.85
N ILE A 15 4.44 -18.83 4.75
CA ILE A 15 5.70 -18.08 4.61
C ILE A 15 6.70 -18.47 5.70
N ARG A 16 7.99 -18.32 5.37
CA ARG A 16 9.07 -18.63 6.30
C ARG A 16 9.39 -17.48 7.26
N TYR A 17 9.35 -16.26 6.75
CA TYR A 17 9.69 -15.05 7.49
C TYR A 17 8.46 -14.13 7.56
N PRO A 18 8.20 -13.48 8.71
CA PRO A 18 7.04 -12.60 8.88
C PRO A 18 7.26 -11.25 8.15
N ILE A 19 7.58 -11.31 6.86
CA ILE A 19 7.85 -10.17 5.99
C ILE A 19 6.87 -10.22 4.81
N ILE A 20 6.06 -9.17 4.68
CA ILE A 20 5.05 -9.03 3.63
C ILE A 20 5.44 -7.87 2.73
N GLN A 21 5.44 -8.09 1.42
CA GLN A 21 5.48 -7.00 0.46
C GLN A 21 4.14 -6.27 0.46
N ALA A 22 4.15 -4.96 0.65
CA ALA A 22 2.92 -4.17 0.54
C ALA A 22 2.36 -4.24 -0.90
N PRO A 23 1.04 -4.41 -1.06
CA PRO A 23 0.42 -4.28 -2.37
C PRO A 23 0.47 -2.82 -2.83
N MET A 24 0.98 -2.57 -4.02
CA MET A 24 1.19 -1.21 -4.55
C MET A 24 0.63 -1.14 -5.97
N ALA A 25 -0.52 -0.49 -6.14
CA ALA A 25 -1.17 -0.33 -7.44
C ALA A 25 -0.21 0.36 -8.43
N GLY A 26 0.00 -0.26 -9.58
CA GLY A 26 0.92 0.23 -10.62
C GLY A 26 2.42 -0.04 -10.36
N ALA A 27 2.81 -0.61 -9.20
CA ALA A 27 4.20 -0.95 -8.91
C ALA A 27 4.40 -2.44 -8.58
N SER A 28 3.43 -3.10 -7.97
CA SER A 28 3.47 -4.56 -7.76
C SER A 28 3.32 -5.29 -9.08
N THR A 29 4.20 -6.25 -9.32
CA THR A 29 4.16 -7.15 -10.49
C THR A 29 4.12 -8.60 -10.05
N PRO A 30 3.68 -9.53 -10.88
CA PRO A 30 3.85 -10.95 -10.61
C PRO A 30 5.30 -11.35 -10.33
N ALA A 31 6.26 -10.77 -11.06
CA ALA A 31 7.69 -11.03 -10.86
C ALA A 31 8.15 -10.62 -9.45
N LEU A 32 7.75 -9.43 -8.98
CA LEU A 32 8.06 -8.96 -7.64
C LEU A 32 7.43 -9.86 -6.56
N ALA A 33 6.15 -10.20 -6.72
CA ALA A 33 5.44 -11.05 -5.79
C ALA A 33 6.06 -12.45 -5.69
N ILE A 34 6.40 -13.07 -6.83
CA ILE A 34 7.07 -14.38 -6.88
C ILE A 34 8.44 -14.31 -6.22
N ALA A 35 9.25 -13.28 -6.51
CA ALA A 35 10.60 -13.15 -5.94
C ALA A 35 10.57 -13.03 -4.42
N VAL A 36 9.65 -12.22 -3.87
CA VAL A 36 9.46 -12.07 -2.41
C VAL A 36 9.01 -13.38 -1.78
N SER A 37 8.03 -14.07 -2.38
CA SER A 37 7.50 -15.32 -1.82
C SER A 37 8.52 -16.46 -1.91
N THR A 38 9.28 -16.55 -2.99
CA THR A 38 10.39 -17.51 -3.14
C THR A 38 11.48 -17.28 -2.09
N ALA A 39 11.71 -16.03 -1.69
CA ALA A 39 12.65 -15.69 -0.62
C ALA A 39 12.12 -16.02 0.79
N GLY A 40 10.87 -16.45 0.91
CA GLY A 40 10.26 -16.86 2.18
C GLY A 40 9.37 -15.81 2.84
N GLY A 41 9.09 -14.68 2.17
CA GLY A 41 8.09 -13.69 2.57
C GLY A 41 6.72 -13.94 1.92
N LEU A 42 5.82 -12.94 1.97
CA LEU A 42 4.55 -12.94 1.24
C LEU A 42 4.58 -11.84 0.18
N GLY A 43 4.55 -12.24 -1.10
CA GLY A 43 4.36 -11.31 -2.21
C GLY A 43 2.93 -10.80 -2.29
N SER A 44 2.74 -9.61 -2.86
CA SER A 44 1.40 -9.01 -2.99
C SER A 44 1.18 -8.40 -4.36
N LEU A 45 -0.04 -8.54 -4.88
CA LEU A 45 -0.53 -7.90 -6.09
C LEU A 45 -1.48 -6.76 -5.72
N GLY A 46 -1.24 -5.56 -6.24
CA GLY A 46 -2.11 -4.39 -6.07
C GLY A 46 -3.13 -4.29 -7.21
N LEU A 47 -4.27 -4.96 -7.09
CA LEU A 47 -5.21 -5.22 -8.17
C LEU A 47 -6.32 -4.18 -8.34
N ALA A 48 -6.39 -3.19 -7.46
CA ALA A 48 -7.48 -2.22 -7.42
C ALA A 48 -7.72 -1.43 -8.73
N MET A 49 -6.70 -1.31 -9.58
CA MET A 49 -6.75 -0.56 -10.84
C MET A 49 -6.73 -1.47 -12.07
N HIS A 50 -6.78 -2.79 -11.89
CA HIS A 50 -6.65 -3.75 -12.98
C HIS A 50 -7.99 -3.97 -13.71
N THR A 51 -7.90 -4.21 -15.01
CA THR A 51 -9.01 -4.82 -15.74
C THR A 51 -9.20 -6.28 -15.26
N GLN A 52 -10.38 -6.85 -15.47
CA GLN A 52 -10.64 -8.26 -15.10
C GLN A 52 -9.67 -9.24 -15.75
N GLU A 53 -9.29 -8.98 -16.99
CA GLU A 53 -8.32 -9.80 -17.71
C GLU A 53 -6.92 -9.71 -17.07
N ALA A 54 -6.42 -8.50 -16.82
CA ALA A 54 -5.12 -8.28 -16.19
C ALA A 54 -5.06 -8.89 -14.78
N LEU A 55 -6.13 -8.71 -13.98
CA LEU A 55 -6.26 -9.31 -12.65
C LEU A 55 -6.13 -10.84 -12.72
N ARG A 56 -6.89 -11.50 -13.60
CA ARG A 56 -6.86 -12.95 -13.75
C ARG A 56 -5.50 -13.45 -14.22
N ASN A 57 -4.89 -12.75 -15.17
CA ASN A 57 -3.57 -13.11 -15.72
C ASN A 57 -2.46 -12.99 -14.66
N ASP A 58 -2.45 -11.91 -13.88
CA ASP A 58 -1.45 -11.69 -12.83
C ASP A 58 -1.58 -12.73 -11.72
N CYS A 59 -2.79 -12.96 -11.23
CA CYS A 59 -3.05 -14.01 -10.23
C CYS A 59 -2.66 -15.40 -10.73
N ALA A 60 -3.04 -15.75 -11.97
CA ALA A 60 -2.69 -17.04 -12.57
C ALA A 60 -1.17 -17.22 -12.70
N THR A 61 -0.45 -16.16 -13.06
CA THR A 61 1.02 -16.17 -13.18
C THR A 61 1.67 -16.50 -11.83
N VAL A 62 1.24 -15.86 -10.74
CA VAL A 62 1.81 -16.12 -9.39
C VAL A 62 1.41 -17.50 -8.90
N SER A 63 0.15 -17.91 -9.11
CA SER A 63 -0.33 -19.25 -8.74
C SER A 63 0.44 -20.35 -9.46
N ALA A 64 0.73 -20.19 -10.75
CA ALA A 64 1.50 -21.16 -11.54
C ALA A 64 2.94 -21.33 -11.04
N ALA A 65 3.51 -20.32 -10.40
CA ALA A 65 4.82 -20.40 -9.76
C ALA A 65 4.79 -21.14 -8.40
N GLY A 66 3.60 -21.54 -7.91
CA GLY A 66 3.43 -22.20 -6.61
C GLY A 66 3.76 -21.31 -5.40
N ALA A 67 3.80 -19.98 -5.59
CA ALA A 67 4.16 -19.02 -4.57
C ALA A 67 2.89 -18.54 -3.81
N PRO A 68 2.91 -18.48 -2.46
CA PRO A 68 1.82 -17.85 -1.72
C PRO A 68 1.78 -16.36 -2.06
N TYR A 69 0.59 -15.78 -2.19
CA TYR A 69 0.45 -14.37 -2.50
C TYR A 69 -0.80 -13.75 -1.90
N ASN A 70 -0.77 -12.45 -1.76
CA ASN A 70 -1.87 -11.59 -1.34
C ASN A 70 -2.45 -10.84 -2.54
N ALA A 71 -3.75 -10.97 -2.77
CA ALA A 71 -4.52 -10.21 -3.76
C ALA A 71 -5.20 -9.03 -3.06
N ASN A 72 -4.82 -7.78 -3.42
CA ASN A 72 -5.30 -6.58 -2.74
C ASN A 72 -6.28 -5.77 -3.59
N PHE A 73 -7.31 -5.26 -2.91
CA PHE A 73 -8.36 -4.43 -3.50
C PHE A 73 -8.61 -3.16 -2.67
N PHE A 74 -9.13 -2.12 -3.32
CA PHE A 74 -9.64 -0.93 -2.65
C PHE A 74 -11.13 -1.06 -2.39
N VAL A 75 -11.54 -0.60 -1.20
CA VAL A 75 -12.95 -0.48 -0.82
C VAL A 75 -13.21 0.97 -0.45
N HIS A 76 -13.74 1.73 -1.38
CA HIS A 76 -14.05 3.13 -1.16
C HIS A 76 -15.53 3.39 -1.41
N SER A 77 -16.06 4.42 -0.78
CA SER A 77 -17.42 4.91 -1.06
C SER A 77 -17.52 5.41 -2.48
N GLU A 78 -18.71 5.39 -3.04
CA GLU A 78 -18.99 6.13 -4.26
C GLU A 78 -18.68 7.60 -4.04
N PRO A 79 -17.97 8.25 -4.99
CA PRO A 79 -17.65 9.66 -4.86
C PRO A 79 -18.94 10.51 -4.87
N VAL A 80 -18.95 11.55 -4.07
CA VAL A 80 -20.06 12.51 -4.07
C VAL A 80 -20.04 13.28 -5.38
N ASP A 81 -21.19 13.34 -6.05
CA ASP A 81 -21.36 14.21 -7.22
C ASP A 81 -21.42 15.67 -6.75
N ASP A 82 -20.31 16.37 -6.94
CA ASP A 82 -20.16 17.79 -6.59
C ASP A 82 -19.68 18.56 -7.83
N PRO A 83 -20.60 19.12 -8.64
CA PRO A 83 -20.26 19.86 -9.84
C PRO A 83 -19.38 21.10 -9.58
N ALA A 84 -19.51 21.72 -8.40
CA ALA A 84 -18.70 22.88 -8.05
C ALA A 84 -17.23 22.48 -7.82
N ARG A 85 -16.98 21.47 -7.00
CA ARG A 85 -15.62 20.92 -6.83
C ARG A 85 -15.04 20.38 -8.14
N ALA A 86 -15.85 19.76 -8.97
CA ALA A 86 -15.42 19.28 -10.28
C ALA A 86 -14.98 20.45 -11.18
N ALA A 87 -15.71 21.57 -11.20
CA ALA A 87 -15.33 22.78 -11.94
C ALA A 87 -14.06 23.44 -11.38
N ASP A 88 -13.96 23.53 -10.05
CA ASP A 88 -12.77 24.06 -9.38
C ASP A 88 -11.53 23.24 -9.72
N ALA A 89 -11.62 21.92 -9.62
CA ALA A 89 -10.52 21.03 -9.98
C ALA A 89 -10.08 21.17 -11.43
N ARG A 90 -11.04 21.30 -12.38
CA ARG A 90 -10.71 21.56 -13.79
C ARG A 90 -9.97 22.88 -13.95
N SER A 91 -10.42 23.92 -13.26
CA SER A 91 -9.78 25.24 -13.29
C SER A 91 -8.35 25.20 -12.76
N LEU A 92 -8.14 24.48 -11.64
CA LEU A 92 -6.81 24.28 -11.03
C LEU A 92 -5.87 23.44 -11.93
N LEU A 93 -6.40 22.44 -12.62
CA LEU A 93 -5.61 21.54 -13.47
C LEU A 93 -5.34 22.12 -14.87
N ALA A 94 -6.17 23.04 -15.37
CA ALA A 94 -6.08 23.58 -16.73
C ALA A 94 -4.70 24.19 -17.09
N PRO A 95 -3.99 24.92 -16.20
CA PRO A 95 -2.64 25.40 -16.49
C PRO A 95 -1.67 24.27 -16.79
N TYR A 96 -1.70 23.18 -16.01
CA TYR A 96 -0.80 22.04 -16.18
C TYR A 96 -1.12 21.23 -17.44
N TYR A 97 -2.42 21.04 -17.72
CA TYR A 97 -2.84 20.41 -18.98
C TYR A 97 -2.33 21.16 -20.18
N ARG A 98 -2.42 22.50 -20.16
CA ARG A 98 -1.91 23.39 -21.23
C ARG A 98 -0.39 23.31 -21.32
N GLU A 99 0.32 23.38 -20.21
CA GLU A 99 1.78 23.29 -20.16
C GLU A 99 2.29 21.97 -20.76
N LEU A 100 1.59 20.87 -20.50
CA LEU A 100 1.96 19.54 -20.99
C LEU A 100 1.36 19.17 -22.35
N GLY A 101 0.63 20.09 -22.99
CA GLY A 101 0.04 19.88 -24.33
C GLY A 101 -1.07 18.81 -24.34
N LEU A 102 -1.80 18.63 -23.23
CA LEU A 102 -2.83 17.60 -23.06
C LEU A 102 -4.23 18.01 -23.53
N GLY A 103 -4.39 19.25 -24.03
CA GLY A 103 -5.68 19.80 -24.39
C GLY A 103 -6.48 20.30 -23.17
N GLU A 104 -7.79 20.14 -23.21
CA GLU A 104 -8.68 20.54 -22.12
C GLU A 104 -8.80 19.45 -21.05
N VAL A 105 -9.04 19.85 -19.81
CA VAL A 105 -9.34 18.92 -18.73
C VAL A 105 -10.73 18.32 -18.97
N PRO A 106 -10.91 16.99 -18.95
CA PRO A 106 -12.20 16.36 -19.23
C PRO A 106 -13.30 16.80 -18.29
N ASP A 107 -14.50 17.04 -18.81
CA ASP A 107 -15.70 17.36 -18.01
C ASP A 107 -16.25 16.15 -17.26
N VAL A 108 -16.17 14.99 -17.89
CA VAL A 108 -16.67 13.72 -17.33
C VAL A 108 -15.54 12.71 -17.30
N VAL A 109 -15.41 12.04 -16.18
CA VAL A 109 -14.43 10.96 -15.99
C VAL A 109 -15.13 9.68 -15.49
N THR A 110 -14.69 8.56 -16.02
CA THR A 110 -15.09 7.26 -15.46
C THR A 110 -14.19 6.97 -14.26
N ALA A 111 -14.81 6.91 -13.08
CA ALA A 111 -14.10 6.56 -11.86
C ALA A 111 -13.71 5.09 -11.84
N THR A 112 -12.55 4.78 -11.26
CA THR A 112 -12.18 3.37 -10.96
C THR A 112 -13.18 2.80 -9.95
N PRO A 113 -13.83 1.66 -10.23
CA PRO A 113 -14.81 1.10 -9.31
C PRO A 113 -14.15 0.62 -8.02
N SER A 114 -14.87 0.74 -6.91
CA SER A 114 -14.58 0.04 -5.67
C SER A 114 -14.71 -1.48 -5.86
N PHE A 115 -14.25 -2.27 -4.88
CA PHE A 115 -14.49 -3.71 -4.88
C PHE A 115 -15.99 -4.01 -5.08
N ASN A 116 -16.30 -4.83 -6.08
CA ASN A 116 -17.67 -5.12 -6.53
C ASN A 116 -17.84 -6.62 -6.84
N ASP A 117 -19.05 -6.99 -7.31
CA ASP A 117 -19.39 -8.38 -7.60
C ASP A 117 -18.48 -9.03 -8.65
N THR A 118 -17.98 -8.26 -9.61
CA THR A 118 -17.03 -8.79 -10.63
C THR A 118 -15.68 -9.14 -9.99
N HIS A 119 -15.20 -8.31 -9.05
CA HIS A 119 -14.01 -8.61 -8.26
C HIS A 119 -14.24 -9.80 -7.32
N LEU A 120 -15.41 -9.85 -6.66
CA LEU A 120 -15.79 -10.98 -5.81
C LEU A 120 -15.76 -12.29 -6.58
N GLN A 121 -16.40 -12.33 -7.76
CA GLN A 121 -16.39 -13.53 -8.59
C GLN A 121 -14.97 -13.96 -8.98
N ALA A 122 -14.11 -13.01 -9.37
CA ALA A 122 -12.73 -13.32 -9.67
C ALA A 122 -11.96 -13.88 -8.45
N VAL A 123 -12.17 -13.33 -7.26
CA VAL A 123 -11.56 -13.83 -6.02
C VAL A 123 -12.03 -15.25 -5.70
N LEU A 124 -13.32 -15.54 -5.86
CA LEU A 124 -13.89 -16.86 -5.58
C LEU A 124 -13.43 -17.91 -6.61
N ASP A 125 -13.26 -17.53 -7.88
CA ASP A 125 -12.75 -18.40 -8.94
C ASP A 125 -11.25 -18.73 -8.76
N LEU A 126 -10.43 -17.68 -8.50
CA LEU A 126 -8.96 -17.78 -8.45
C LEU A 126 -8.45 -18.27 -7.09
N ARG A 127 -9.24 -18.09 -6.03
CA ARG A 127 -8.94 -18.52 -4.66
C ARG A 127 -7.51 -18.16 -4.21
N PRO A 128 -7.11 -16.86 -4.27
CA PRO A 128 -5.81 -16.45 -3.76
C PRO A 128 -5.68 -16.85 -2.29
N PRO A 129 -4.50 -17.32 -1.83
CA PRO A 129 -4.33 -17.72 -0.41
C PRO A 129 -4.69 -16.60 0.58
N VAL A 130 -4.43 -15.36 0.19
CA VAL A 130 -4.70 -14.17 1.00
C VAL A 130 -5.42 -13.12 0.15
N VAL A 131 -6.45 -12.51 0.73
CA VAL A 131 -7.16 -11.35 0.17
C VAL A 131 -7.04 -10.19 1.13
N SER A 132 -6.55 -9.05 0.66
CA SER A 132 -6.48 -7.87 1.50
C SER A 132 -7.27 -6.70 0.96
N PHE A 133 -7.71 -5.85 1.88
CA PHE A 133 -8.49 -4.66 1.57
C PHE A 133 -7.82 -3.41 2.11
N HIS A 134 -8.00 -2.32 1.39
CA HIS A 134 -7.58 -1.00 1.81
C HIS A 134 -8.78 -0.06 1.74
N PHE A 135 -8.92 0.83 2.73
CA PHE A 135 -10.08 1.71 2.95
C PHE A 135 -11.33 1.02 3.52
N GLY A 136 -11.15 0.00 4.34
CA GLY A 136 -12.22 -0.77 4.98
C GLY A 136 -12.40 -2.18 4.44
N LEU A 137 -13.63 -2.69 4.49
CA LEU A 137 -14.01 -4.02 4.02
C LEU A 137 -15.22 -3.93 3.08
N PRO A 138 -15.35 -4.86 2.11
CA PRO A 138 -16.52 -4.89 1.23
C PRO A 138 -17.81 -5.08 2.03
N ASN A 139 -18.96 -5.01 1.35
CA ASN A 139 -20.24 -5.27 2.00
C ASN A 139 -20.28 -6.64 2.69
N ALA A 140 -21.20 -6.79 3.65
CA ALA A 140 -21.25 -7.97 4.52
C ALA A 140 -21.44 -9.27 3.76
N ASP A 141 -22.21 -9.30 2.68
CA ASP A 141 -22.47 -10.52 1.90
C ASP A 141 -21.23 -10.94 1.11
N ALA A 142 -20.56 -10.00 0.46
CA ALA A 142 -19.31 -10.26 -0.25
C ALA A 142 -18.20 -10.72 0.72
N PHE A 143 -18.06 -10.08 1.87
CA PHE A 143 -17.07 -10.47 2.87
C PHE A 143 -17.37 -11.87 3.43
N LYS A 144 -18.65 -12.17 3.74
CA LYS A 144 -19.10 -13.49 4.17
C LYS A 144 -18.79 -14.58 3.13
N ALA A 145 -19.00 -14.30 1.85
CA ALA A 145 -18.66 -15.23 0.77
C ALA A 145 -17.16 -15.54 0.71
N ILE A 146 -16.30 -14.53 0.85
CA ILE A 146 -14.84 -14.67 0.91
C ILE A 146 -14.43 -15.54 2.11
N LYS A 147 -14.99 -15.28 3.29
CA LYS A 147 -14.73 -16.09 4.49
C LYS A 147 -15.22 -17.53 4.35
N ALA A 148 -16.41 -17.73 3.79
CA ALA A 148 -16.96 -19.08 3.51
C ALA A 148 -16.11 -19.88 2.51
N ALA A 149 -15.42 -19.19 1.59
CA ALA A 149 -14.45 -19.80 0.70
C ALA A 149 -13.13 -20.20 1.42
N GLY A 150 -12.95 -19.88 2.71
CA GLY A 150 -11.76 -20.22 3.49
C GLY A 150 -10.54 -19.37 3.17
N LEU A 151 -10.71 -18.20 2.55
CA LEU A 151 -9.63 -17.30 2.20
C LEU A 151 -9.19 -16.49 3.44
N TYR A 152 -7.88 -16.31 3.61
CA TYR A 152 -7.33 -15.51 4.70
C TYR A 152 -7.45 -14.02 4.36
N THR A 153 -7.98 -13.24 5.30
CA THR A 153 -8.34 -11.84 5.03
C THR A 153 -7.51 -10.86 5.85
N LEU A 154 -6.99 -9.81 5.19
CA LEU A 154 -6.27 -8.71 5.81
C LEU A 154 -6.97 -7.37 5.52
N SER A 155 -6.90 -6.42 6.44
CA SER A 155 -7.28 -5.04 6.13
C SER A 155 -6.46 -4.03 6.93
N SER A 156 -6.33 -2.80 6.40
CA SER A 156 -5.52 -1.74 7.00
C SER A 156 -6.34 -0.93 8.00
N ALA A 157 -5.74 -0.63 9.15
CA ALA A 157 -6.24 0.31 10.14
C ALA A 157 -5.18 1.38 10.43
N THR A 158 -5.60 2.62 10.65
CA THR A 158 -4.73 3.75 10.96
C THR A 158 -4.80 4.18 12.42
N ASN A 159 -5.73 3.61 13.17
CA ASN A 159 -5.93 3.81 14.60
C ASN A 159 -6.58 2.59 15.25
N VAL A 160 -6.69 2.61 16.59
CA VAL A 160 -7.26 1.49 17.38
C VAL A 160 -8.74 1.27 17.10
N ALA A 161 -9.52 2.31 16.88
CA ALA A 161 -10.96 2.20 16.63
C ALA A 161 -11.22 1.41 15.33
N GLU A 162 -10.49 1.73 14.26
CA GLU A 162 -10.55 1.02 12.99
C GLU A 162 -10.10 -0.45 13.15
N ALA A 163 -9.04 -0.71 13.92
CA ALA A 163 -8.56 -2.08 14.17
C ALA A 163 -9.62 -2.94 14.86
N ARG A 164 -10.28 -2.42 15.89
CA ARG A 164 -11.39 -3.09 16.58
C ARG A 164 -12.60 -3.33 15.68
N GLU A 165 -12.92 -2.37 14.83
CA GLU A 165 -14.00 -2.53 13.85
C GLU A 165 -13.71 -3.66 12.86
N LEU A 166 -12.47 -3.75 12.34
CA LEU A 166 -12.05 -4.82 11.45
C LEU A 166 -12.12 -6.18 12.13
N GLU A 167 -11.65 -6.31 13.37
CA GLU A 167 -11.76 -7.54 14.15
C GLU A 167 -13.23 -7.93 14.36
N ALA A 168 -14.07 -6.99 14.80
CA ALA A 168 -15.50 -7.23 15.00
C ALA A 168 -16.22 -7.69 13.72
N ARG A 169 -15.73 -7.27 12.55
CA ARG A 169 -16.23 -7.71 11.23
C ARG A 169 -15.62 -9.04 10.76
N GLY A 170 -14.69 -9.64 11.52
CA GLY A 170 -14.15 -10.97 11.29
C GLY A 170 -12.96 -11.05 10.35
N VAL A 171 -12.18 -9.97 10.21
CA VAL A 171 -10.90 -10.01 9.49
C VAL A 171 -9.91 -10.92 10.23
N ASP A 172 -9.03 -11.63 9.50
CA ASP A 172 -8.11 -12.60 10.13
C ASP A 172 -6.84 -11.96 10.69
N ALA A 173 -6.40 -10.83 10.13
CA ALA A 173 -5.32 -10.02 10.69
C ALA A 173 -5.44 -8.55 10.26
N VAL A 174 -4.96 -7.64 11.12
CA VAL A 174 -4.99 -6.19 10.89
C VAL A 174 -3.61 -5.69 10.49
N ILE A 175 -3.55 -4.83 9.46
CA ILE A 175 -2.36 -4.08 9.08
C ILE A 175 -2.41 -2.73 9.79
N ALA A 176 -1.62 -2.56 10.85
CA ALA A 176 -1.47 -1.30 11.57
C ALA A 176 -0.59 -0.34 10.75
N GLN A 177 -1.25 0.55 10.00
CA GLN A 177 -0.57 1.50 9.12
C GLN A 177 -0.20 2.77 9.88
N GLY A 178 1.05 2.87 10.31
CA GLY A 178 1.61 4.07 10.93
C GLY A 178 1.67 5.28 9.98
N PHE A 179 1.76 6.47 10.56
CA PHE A 179 1.72 7.73 9.82
C PHE A 179 2.91 7.91 8.88
N GLU A 180 4.02 7.20 9.08
CA GLU A 180 5.22 7.18 8.24
C GLU A 180 5.03 6.44 6.91
N ALA A 181 3.94 5.67 6.76
CA ALA A 181 3.70 4.85 5.58
C ALA A 181 3.56 5.70 4.31
N GLY A 182 4.13 5.21 3.21
CA GLY A 182 3.93 5.78 1.87
C GLY A 182 2.61 5.39 1.23
N GLY A 183 2.21 6.14 0.21
CA GLY A 183 0.94 5.94 -0.48
C GLY A 183 -0.25 6.39 0.35
N HIS A 184 -1.44 5.92 -0.04
CA HIS A 184 -2.70 6.33 0.57
C HIS A 184 -2.81 5.92 2.03
N ARG A 185 -3.33 6.82 2.85
CA ARG A 185 -3.76 6.51 4.21
C ARG A 185 -4.98 5.59 4.16
N GLY A 186 -4.91 4.49 4.92
CA GLY A 186 -5.93 3.45 4.94
C GLY A 186 -7.20 3.79 5.73
N THR A 187 -7.30 5.00 6.27
CA THR A 187 -8.42 5.48 7.10
C THR A 187 -9.77 5.27 6.40
N PHE A 188 -10.78 4.78 7.10
CA PHE A 188 -12.08 4.46 6.52
C PHE A 188 -13.29 4.80 7.38
N SER A 189 -13.23 4.66 8.71
CA SER A 189 -14.37 4.91 9.61
C SER A 189 -14.21 6.17 10.45
N GLU A 190 -12.99 6.66 10.59
CA GLU A 190 -12.64 7.83 11.40
C GLU A 190 -12.14 8.99 10.52
N PRO A 191 -12.23 10.24 10.98
CA PRO A 191 -11.56 11.35 10.32
C PRO A 191 -10.06 11.08 10.13
N TYR A 192 -9.55 11.43 8.97
CA TYR A 192 -8.15 11.18 8.59
C TYR A 192 -7.14 11.66 9.64
N GLU A 193 -7.39 12.77 10.29
CA GLU A 193 -6.53 13.38 11.30
C GLU A 193 -6.33 12.48 12.52
N ARG A 194 -7.31 11.61 12.83
CA ARG A 194 -7.19 10.64 13.93
C ARG A 194 -6.24 9.48 13.61
N GLY A 195 -5.86 9.33 12.37
CA GLY A 195 -4.85 8.37 11.91
C GLY A 195 -3.42 8.90 11.90
N HIS A 196 -3.15 10.07 12.47
CA HIS A 196 -1.80 10.67 12.55
C HIS A 196 -0.96 10.05 13.69
N VAL A 197 -0.97 8.74 13.81
CA VAL A 197 -0.22 8.01 14.83
C VAL A 197 0.96 7.29 14.17
N GLY A 198 2.18 7.55 14.66
CA GLY A 198 3.39 6.90 14.18
C GLY A 198 3.44 5.41 14.50
N THR A 199 4.14 4.64 13.70
CA THR A 199 4.21 3.16 13.78
C THR A 199 4.66 2.67 15.16
N LEU A 200 5.66 3.32 15.76
CA LEU A 200 6.18 2.98 17.08
C LEU A 200 5.11 3.10 18.19
N ALA A 201 4.21 4.06 18.08
CA ALA A 201 3.13 4.28 19.03
C ALA A 201 1.87 3.48 18.66
N LEU A 202 1.57 3.33 17.36
CA LEU A 202 0.35 2.67 16.89
C LEU A 202 0.36 1.16 17.15
N VAL A 203 1.47 0.49 16.79
CA VAL A 203 1.55 -0.98 16.81
C VAL A 203 1.21 -1.56 18.19
N PRO A 204 1.86 -1.16 19.32
CA PRO A 204 1.56 -1.75 20.61
C PRO A 204 0.12 -1.44 21.05
N GLN A 205 -0.43 -0.27 20.74
CA GLN A 205 -1.81 0.06 21.07
C GLN A 205 -2.82 -0.82 20.31
N VAL A 206 -2.52 -1.16 19.06
CA VAL A 206 -3.38 -2.07 18.28
C VAL A 206 -3.22 -3.49 18.80
N VAL A 207 -1.99 -3.95 19.09
CA VAL A 207 -1.71 -5.28 19.66
C VAL A 207 -2.48 -5.49 20.97
N ASP A 208 -2.49 -4.49 21.86
CA ASP A 208 -3.20 -4.57 23.14
C ASP A 208 -4.74 -4.49 22.98
N ALA A 209 -5.22 -4.02 21.83
CA ALA A 209 -6.65 -3.73 21.63
C ALA A 209 -7.42 -4.81 20.89
N VAL A 210 -6.74 -5.71 20.15
CA VAL A 210 -7.34 -6.79 19.36
C VAL A 210 -6.71 -8.16 19.71
N SER A 211 -7.43 -9.23 19.44
CA SER A 211 -6.96 -10.60 19.67
C SER A 211 -6.38 -11.27 18.40
N ILE A 212 -6.60 -10.67 17.25
CA ILE A 212 -6.10 -11.16 15.95
C ILE A 212 -4.69 -10.66 15.67
N PRO A 213 -3.90 -11.34 14.81
CA PRO A 213 -2.54 -10.92 14.45
C PRO A 213 -2.47 -9.49 13.92
N VAL A 214 -1.44 -8.75 14.34
CA VAL A 214 -1.17 -7.38 13.91
C VAL A 214 0.07 -7.34 13.03
N ILE A 215 -0.04 -6.72 11.86
CA ILE A 215 1.03 -6.54 10.89
C ILE A 215 1.45 -5.07 10.92
N ALA A 216 2.69 -4.77 11.29
CA ALA A 216 3.19 -3.40 11.34
C ALA A 216 3.53 -2.90 9.93
N ALA A 217 3.07 -1.71 9.54
CA ALA A 217 3.36 -1.08 8.27
C ALA A 217 3.65 0.42 8.42
N GLY A 218 4.69 0.91 7.74
CA GLY A 218 5.10 2.32 7.76
C GLY A 218 6.42 2.55 8.47
N GLY A 219 7.32 3.32 7.82
CA GLY A 219 8.62 3.67 8.38
C GLY A 219 9.65 2.54 8.48
N ILE A 220 9.30 1.32 8.10
CA ILE A 220 10.16 0.14 8.20
C ILE A 220 10.97 0.01 6.90
N GLY A 221 12.30 0.16 6.96
CA GLY A 221 13.17 0.14 5.78
C GLY A 221 14.31 -0.88 5.85
N ASP A 222 14.63 -1.41 7.05
CA ASP A 222 15.71 -2.37 7.26
C ASP A 222 15.44 -3.33 8.44
N GLY A 223 16.38 -4.23 8.74
CA GLY A 223 16.24 -5.21 9.81
C GLY A 223 16.08 -4.62 11.21
N ARG A 224 16.53 -3.39 11.47
CA ARG A 224 16.32 -2.69 12.75
C ARG A 224 14.84 -2.37 12.95
N GLY A 225 14.20 -1.88 11.89
CA GLY A 225 12.76 -1.58 11.91
C GLY A 225 11.91 -2.85 12.04
N ILE A 226 12.32 -3.95 11.39
CA ILE A 226 11.65 -5.26 11.52
C ILE A 226 11.75 -5.77 12.97
N ALA A 227 12.96 -5.80 13.53
CA ALA A 227 13.15 -6.24 14.92
C ALA A 227 12.37 -5.37 15.93
N ALA A 228 12.34 -4.06 15.72
CA ALA A 228 11.56 -3.14 16.56
C ALA A 228 10.06 -3.42 16.47
N ALA A 229 9.50 -3.64 15.28
CA ALA A 229 8.09 -3.96 15.10
C ALA A 229 7.69 -5.28 15.80
N LEU A 230 8.54 -6.31 15.70
CA LEU A 230 8.35 -7.57 16.41
C LEU A 230 8.42 -7.38 17.93
N ALA A 231 9.36 -6.57 18.43
CA ALA A 231 9.46 -6.23 19.85
C ALA A 231 8.24 -5.46 20.38
N LEU A 232 7.54 -4.72 19.53
CA LEU A 232 6.28 -4.05 19.85
C LEU A 232 5.05 -4.99 19.84
N GLY A 233 5.25 -6.28 19.56
CA GLY A 233 4.20 -7.30 19.54
C GLY A 233 3.58 -7.55 18.16
N ALA A 234 4.10 -6.95 17.08
CA ALA A 234 3.63 -7.27 15.75
C ALA A 234 3.94 -8.73 15.37
N SER A 235 2.99 -9.42 14.73
CA SER A 235 3.16 -10.79 14.21
C SER A 235 3.94 -10.81 12.89
N ALA A 236 3.93 -9.70 12.13
CA ALA A 236 4.68 -9.53 10.88
C ALA A 236 4.88 -8.04 10.59
N VAL A 237 5.68 -7.77 9.54
CA VAL A 237 5.86 -6.43 8.97
C VAL A 237 5.41 -6.39 7.53
N GLN A 238 4.90 -5.24 7.07
CA GLN A 238 4.58 -4.99 5.68
C GLN A 238 5.44 -3.85 5.13
N LEU A 239 6.24 -4.15 4.10
CA LEU A 239 7.22 -3.25 3.51
C LEU A 239 6.73 -2.74 2.15
N GLY A 240 6.64 -1.41 1.99
CA GLY A 240 6.27 -0.78 0.71
C GLY A 240 7.49 -0.17 0.02
N THR A 241 7.93 1.00 0.47
CA THR A 241 8.98 1.79 -0.17
C THR A 241 10.29 1.01 -0.36
N ALA A 242 10.64 0.16 0.60
CA ALA A 242 11.86 -0.65 0.55
C ALA A 242 11.95 -1.56 -0.69
N VAL A 243 10.83 -2.02 -1.24
CA VAL A 243 10.79 -2.91 -2.41
C VAL A 243 10.49 -2.19 -3.74
N LEU A 244 10.22 -0.88 -3.71
CA LEU A 244 9.94 -0.11 -4.93
C LEU A 244 11.16 0.03 -5.85
N THR A 245 12.37 -0.02 -5.28
CA THR A 245 13.63 0.09 -6.05
C THR A 245 14.12 -1.25 -6.59
N CYS A 246 13.46 -2.36 -6.26
CA CYS A 246 13.78 -3.67 -6.83
C CYS A 246 13.56 -3.68 -8.36
N PRO A 247 14.42 -4.36 -9.13
CA PRO A 247 14.26 -4.46 -10.59
C PRO A 247 12.92 -5.06 -11.02
N GLU A 248 12.37 -5.95 -10.21
CA GLU A 248 11.10 -6.63 -10.47
C GLU A 248 9.87 -5.71 -10.28
N SER A 249 10.04 -4.55 -9.63
CA SER A 249 8.97 -3.55 -9.48
C SER A 249 8.71 -2.83 -10.81
N ALA A 250 7.44 -2.52 -11.10
CA ALA A 250 7.04 -1.67 -12.23
C ALA A 250 7.23 -0.17 -11.96
N ALA A 251 7.82 0.22 -10.84
CA ALA A 251 8.11 1.64 -10.58
C ALA A 251 8.96 2.23 -11.70
N HIS A 252 8.50 3.38 -12.26
CA HIS A 252 9.18 4.05 -13.36
C HIS A 252 10.64 4.37 -12.98
N PRO A 253 11.62 4.33 -13.91
CA PRO A 253 13.04 4.64 -13.60
C PRO A 253 13.25 5.98 -12.89
N LEU A 254 12.51 7.01 -13.29
CA LEU A 254 12.53 8.32 -12.62
C LEU A 254 12.07 8.24 -11.15
N TYR A 255 11.06 7.43 -10.90
CA TYR A 255 10.55 7.22 -9.55
C TYR A 255 11.60 6.50 -8.69
N ARG A 256 12.21 5.44 -9.20
CA ARG A 256 13.29 4.74 -8.50
C ARG A 256 14.49 5.66 -8.23
N ARG A 257 14.85 6.52 -9.20
CA ARG A 257 15.90 7.52 -9.02
C ARG A 257 15.53 8.51 -7.90
N ALA A 258 14.31 9.05 -7.92
CA ALA A 258 13.86 9.98 -6.88
C ALA A 258 13.88 9.35 -5.48
N LEU A 259 13.54 8.05 -5.35
CA LEU A 259 13.65 7.33 -4.08
C LEU A 259 15.11 7.18 -3.61
N ASN A 260 16.05 6.90 -4.53
CA ASN A 260 17.47 6.75 -4.20
C ASN A 260 18.14 8.09 -3.82
N GLU A 261 17.63 9.19 -4.34
CA GLU A 261 18.11 10.55 -4.06
C GLU A 261 17.34 11.23 -2.89
N ALA A 262 16.34 10.53 -2.32
CA ALA A 262 15.50 11.08 -1.28
C ALA A 262 16.27 11.36 0.02
N ARG A 263 15.85 12.43 0.72
CA ARG A 263 16.26 12.73 2.08
C ARG A 263 15.13 12.43 3.07
N ASP A 264 15.47 12.36 4.33
CA ASP A 264 14.56 12.04 5.45
C ASP A 264 13.41 13.04 5.60
N ASP A 265 13.60 14.29 5.19
CA ASP A 265 12.68 15.42 5.35
C ASP A 265 11.79 15.70 4.13
N GLN A 266 11.85 14.88 3.07
CA GLN A 266 11.25 15.20 1.77
C GLN A 266 9.85 14.61 1.53
N THR A 267 9.29 13.85 2.45
CA THR A 267 7.94 13.32 2.24
C THR A 267 6.86 14.24 2.81
N ARG A 268 5.72 14.35 2.11
CA ARG A 268 4.53 15.10 2.53
C ARG A 268 3.28 14.28 2.32
N ILE A 269 2.26 14.50 3.15
CA ILE A 269 0.90 14.05 2.85
C ILE A 269 0.25 15.05 1.90
N THR A 270 -0.46 14.55 0.93
CA THR A 270 -1.19 15.35 -0.07
C THR A 270 -2.49 14.66 -0.47
N HIS A 271 -3.48 15.45 -0.85
CA HIS A 271 -4.72 15.01 -1.51
C HIS A 271 -4.67 15.30 -3.02
N ALA A 272 -3.67 16.06 -3.48
CA ALA A 272 -3.64 16.70 -4.80
C ALA A 272 -3.66 15.72 -5.98
N PHE A 273 -3.15 14.50 -5.83
CA PHE A 273 -3.16 13.52 -6.92
C PHE A 273 -4.45 12.72 -7.01
N SER A 274 -5.09 12.44 -5.89
CA SER A 274 -6.18 11.45 -5.89
C SER A 274 -7.48 11.90 -5.23
N GLY A 275 -7.47 13.01 -4.51
CA GLY A 275 -8.59 13.44 -3.66
C GLY A 275 -8.60 12.75 -2.28
N ARG A 276 -7.61 11.88 -2.00
CA ARG A 276 -7.49 11.16 -0.74
C ARG A 276 -6.08 11.32 -0.17
N PRO A 277 -5.92 11.42 1.16
CA PRO A 277 -4.61 11.66 1.76
C PRO A 277 -3.64 10.51 1.44
N ALA A 278 -2.47 10.86 0.92
CA ALA A 278 -1.41 9.92 0.59
C ALA A 278 -0.04 10.57 0.81
N ARG A 279 0.95 9.78 1.24
CA ARG A 279 2.31 10.25 1.46
C ARG A 279 3.20 9.97 0.25
N GLY A 280 3.91 10.99 -0.21
CA GLY A 280 4.89 10.88 -1.28
C GLY A 280 6.05 11.85 -1.11
N LEU A 281 7.09 11.69 -1.95
CA LEU A 281 8.15 12.67 -2.07
C LEU A 281 7.58 13.96 -2.66
N GLU A 282 7.97 15.08 -2.07
CA GLU A 282 7.57 16.40 -2.53
C GLU A 282 8.16 16.70 -3.91
N ASN A 283 7.31 17.15 -4.83
CA ASN A 283 7.70 17.64 -6.13
C ASN A 283 7.03 18.99 -6.42
N ARG A 284 7.20 19.51 -7.61
CA ARG A 284 6.62 20.78 -8.03
C ARG A 284 5.09 20.78 -7.87
N TYR A 285 4.42 19.75 -8.39
CA TYR A 285 2.96 19.65 -8.35
C TYR A 285 2.42 19.66 -6.90
N LEU A 286 3.04 18.90 -5.99
CA LEU A 286 2.62 18.90 -4.60
C LEU A 286 2.74 20.29 -3.95
N ARG A 287 3.81 21.03 -4.24
CA ARG A 287 4.02 22.37 -3.71
C ARG A 287 3.00 23.38 -4.24
N GLU A 288 2.79 23.35 -5.55
CA GLU A 288 1.89 24.30 -6.21
C GLU A 288 0.41 24.04 -5.90
N MET A 289 0.05 22.79 -5.61
CA MET A 289 -1.32 22.39 -5.27
C MET A 289 -1.62 22.41 -3.76
N ALA A 290 -0.66 22.67 -2.90
CA ALA A 290 -0.89 22.77 -1.46
C ALA A 290 -1.84 23.93 -1.13
N GLY A 291 -2.77 23.69 -0.20
CA GLY A 291 -3.77 24.69 0.23
C GLY A 291 -5.04 24.73 -0.61
N HIS A 292 -5.17 23.87 -1.63
CA HIS A 292 -6.37 23.77 -2.45
C HIS A 292 -7.26 22.56 -2.13
N GLU A 293 -7.05 21.90 -0.99
CA GLU A 293 -7.69 20.63 -0.61
C GLU A 293 -9.23 20.71 -0.62
N ALA A 294 -9.79 21.86 -0.28
CA ALA A 294 -11.24 22.10 -0.29
C ALA A 294 -11.89 22.01 -1.69
N HIS A 295 -11.08 22.16 -2.73
CA HIS A 295 -11.53 22.18 -4.13
C HIS A 295 -11.31 20.84 -4.84
N TYR A 296 -10.81 19.82 -4.14
CA TYR A 296 -10.55 18.52 -4.77
C TYR A 296 -11.80 17.65 -4.74
N PRO A 297 -12.21 17.08 -5.89
CA PRO A 297 -13.24 16.05 -5.90
C PRO A 297 -12.73 14.79 -5.20
N ASP A 298 -13.65 14.03 -4.69
CA ASP A 298 -13.37 12.81 -3.95
C ASP A 298 -12.62 11.78 -4.82
N PHE A 299 -11.85 10.91 -4.14
CA PHE A 299 -11.29 9.71 -4.75
C PHE A 299 -12.44 8.83 -5.30
N PRO A 300 -12.31 8.27 -6.51
CA PRO A 300 -11.15 8.29 -7.40
C PRO A 300 -11.23 9.33 -8.54
N ILE A 301 -12.13 10.29 -8.50
CA ILE A 301 -12.32 11.28 -9.58
C ILE A 301 -11.03 12.07 -9.84
N LEU A 302 -10.46 12.68 -8.80
CA LEU A 302 -9.22 13.44 -8.96
C LEU A 302 -8.06 12.56 -9.43
N ASN A 303 -7.99 11.32 -8.98
CA ASN A 303 -6.98 10.36 -9.45
C ASN A 303 -7.05 10.16 -10.97
N THR A 304 -8.24 10.11 -11.53
CA THR A 304 -8.46 9.98 -12.98
C THR A 304 -8.05 11.27 -13.70
N LEU A 305 -8.45 12.43 -13.20
CA LEU A 305 -8.12 13.74 -13.77
C LEU A 305 -6.60 14.01 -13.77
N THR A 306 -5.87 13.58 -12.76
CA THR A 306 -4.40 13.77 -12.68
C THR A 306 -3.60 12.68 -13.41
N GLY A 307 -4.24 11.62 -13.85
CA GLY A 307 -3.61 10.52 -14.60
C GLY A 307 -2.82 10.99 -15.83
N PRO A 308 -3.39 11.80 -16.72
CA PRO A 308 -2.70 12.36 -17.88
C PRO A 308 -1.44 13.16 -17.52
N LEU A 309 -1.45 13.95 -16.44
CA LEU A 309 -0.28 14.70 -15.96
C LEU A 309 0.88 13.75 -15.61
N ARG A 310 0.58 12.68 -14.86
CA ARG A 310 1.58 11.67 -14.48
C ARG A 310 2.17 10.98 -15.70
N LYS A 311 1.33 10.61 -16.67
CA LYS A 311 1.76 9.98 -17.91
C LYS A 311 2.64 10.91 -18.75
N ALA A 312 2.25 12.16 -18.94
CA ALA A 312 3.02 13.16 -19.68
C ALA A 312 4.37 13.44 -19.01
N SER A 313 4.39 13.56 -17.68
CA SER A 313 5.61 13.75 -16.88
C SER A 313 6.59 12.58 -17.08
N ALA A 314 6.11 11.35 -17.06
CA ALA A 314 6.92 10.17 -17.33
C ALA A 314 7.51 10.17 -18.75
N ILE A 315 6.69 10.47 -19.76
CA ILE A 315 7.13 10.58 -21.17
C ILE A 315 8.13 11.74 -21.34
N GLY A 316 7.88 12.87 -20.70
CA GLY A 316 8.76 14.06 -20.72
C GLY A 316 10.02 13.90 -19.87
N ASN A 317 10.26 12.73 -19.27
CA ASN A 317 11.42 12.42 -18.45
C ASN A 317 11.67 13.42 -17.32
N ASN A 318 10.58 13.86 -16.64
CA ASN A 318 10.65 14.70 -15.44
C ASN A 318 9.79 14.13 -14.32
N THR A 319 10.01 14.60 -13.09
CA THR A 319 9.31 14.12 -11.88
C THR A 319 8.25 15.09 -11.38
N ASP A 320 8.04 16.22 -12.06
CA ASP A 320 7.22 17.34 -11.57
C ASP A 320 5.78 16.95 -11.25
N PHE A 321 5.22 16.03 -12.03
CA PHE A 321 3.84 15.59 -11.88
C PHE A 321 3.70 14.09 -11.56
N LEU A 322 4.79 13.40 -11.25
CA LEU A 322 4.72 11.98 -10.85
C LEU A 322 4.18 11.85 -9.42
N SER A 323 3.28 10.90 -9.20
CA SER A 323 2.90 10.50 -7.85
C SER A 323 3.99 9.61 -7.24
N LEU A 324 4.98 10.25 -6.62
CA LEU A 324 6.15 9.59 -6.05
C LEU A 324 5.83 9.07 -4.64
N TRP A 325 4.90 8.11 -4.53
CA TRP A 325 4.47 7.58 -3.25
C TRP A 325 5.61 6.98 -2.45
N SER A 326 5.86 7.48 -1.27
CA SER A 326 7.01 7.09 -0.45
C SER A 326 6.74 7.27 1.03
N GLY A 327 7.13 6.30 1.83
CA GLY A 327 7.21 6.43 3.27
C GLY A 327 8.44 7.21 3.72
N GLN A 328 8.50 7.55 5.01
CA GLN A 328 9.58 8.34 5.59
C GLN A 328 10.94 7.60 5.63
N SER A 329 10.94 6.28 5.43
CA SER A 329 12.18 5.49 5.35
C SER A 329 12.76 5.36 3.92
N ALA A 330 12.38 6.24 2.98
CA ALA A 330 12.84 6.20 1.59
C ALA A 330 14.37 6.10 1.44
N VAL A 331 15.10 6.85 2.24
CA VAL A 331 16.58 6.88 2.27
C VAL A 331 17.21 5.50 2.55
N MET A 332 16.45 4.57 3.11
CA MET A 332 16.90 3.19 3.39
C MET A 332 16.64 2.23 2.20
N SER A 333 16.07 2.71 1.11
CA SER A 333 15.82 1.89 -0.09
C SER A 333 17.13 1.39 -0.71
N ARG A 334 17.11 0.17 -1.26
CA ARG A 334 18.29 -0.48 -1.83
C ARG A 334 17.98 -1.05 -3.20
N ASN A 335 18.87 -0.80 -4.17
CA ASN A 335 18.73 -1.32 -5.53
C ASN A 335 19.22 -2.78 -5.61
N LEU A 336 18.43 -3.69 -5.03
CA LEU A 336 18.72 -5.12 -5.03
C LEU A 336 17.55 -5.88 -5.67
N PRO A 337 17.79 -7.03 -6.30
CA PRO A 337 16.72 -7.98 -6.62
C PRO A 337 15.92 -8.32 -5.35
N ALA A 338 14.61 -8.47 -5.49
CA ALA A 338 13.72 -8.62 -4.34
C ALA A 338 14.10 -9.85 -3.46
N CYS A 339 14.52 -10.93 -4.07
CA CYS A 339 14.99 -12.10 -3.32
C CYS A 339 16.24 -11.78 -2.47
N GLU A 340 17.21 -11.07 -3.01
CA GLU A 340 18.42 -10.65 -2.28
C GLU A 340 18.09 -9.64 -1.18
N LEU A 341 17.18 -8.71 -1.45
CA LEU A 341 16.71 -7.75 -0.46
C LEU A 341 16.07 -8.45 0.73
N ILE A 342 15.14 -9.38 0.51
CA ILE A 342 14.50 -10.13 1.60
C ILE A 342 15.54 -10.92 2.41
N GLN A 343 16.49 -11.58 1.75
CA GLN A 343 17.56 -12.32 2.45
C GLN A 343 18.46 -11.39 3.27
N LEU A 344 18.75 -10.19 2.76
CA LEU A 344 19.53 -9.18 3.49
C LEU A 344 18.74 -8.69 4.72
N LEU A 345 17.46 -8.37 4.57
CA LEU A 345 16.59 -7.94 5.67
C LEU A 345 16.48 -9.01 6.76
N VAL A 346 16.42 -10.28 6.37
CA VAL A 346 16.46 -11.41 7.31
C VAL A 346 17.74 -11.40 8.12
N LYS A 347 18.92 -11.36 7.47
CA LYS A 347 20.21 -11.33 8.15
C LYS A 347 20.39 -10.14 9.07
N GLU A 348 19.96 -8.96 8.63
CA GLU A 348 20.00 -7.74 9.45
C GLU A 348 19.10 -7.87 10.70
N THR A 349 17.90 -8.42 10.54
CA THR A 349 16.97 -8.64 11.65
C THR A 349 17.57 -9.60 12.66
N GLU A 350 18.06 -10.76 12.20
CA GLU A 350 18.71 -11.76 13.04
C GLU A 350 19.89 -11.16 13.81
N SER A 351 20.76 -10.39 13.16
CA SER A 351 21.88 -9.69 13.81
C SER A 351 21.42 -8.71 14.91
N VAL A 352 20.31 -8.00 14.71
CA VAL A 352 19.76 -7.11 15.75
C VAL A 352 19.24 -7.92 16.93
N LEU A 353 18.47 -8.98 16.67
CA LEU A 353 17.90 -9.84 17.71
C LEU A 353 19.01 -10.53 18.55
N GLU A 354 20.06 -11.05 17.90
CA GLU A 354 21.21 -11.62 18.58
C GLU A 354 21.90 -10.61 19.49
N ARG A 355 22.20 -9.42 18.98
CA ARG A 355 22.82 -8.35 19.75
C ARG A 355 21.99 -7.97 20.98
N LEU A 356 20.68 -7.86 20.85
CA LEU A 356 19.79 -7.54 21.98
C LEU A 356 19.71 -8.68 22.99
N ALA A 357 19.72 -9.93 22.54
CA ALA A 357 19.71 -11.10 23.43
C ALA A 357 21.03 -11.25 24.20
N THR A 358 22.16 -10.81 23.65
CA THR A 358 23.49 -10.94 24.28
C THR A 358 23.91 -9.68 25.05
N ALA A 359 23.23 -8.56 24.89
CA ALA A 359 23.47 -7.33 25.67
C ALA A 359 22.96 -7.54 27.11
N ARG A 360 23.89 -7.96 27.99
CA ARG A 360 23.68 -8.07 29.46
C ARG A 360 24.37 -6.95 30.19
#